data_aa723280b1e68d678f28186a20f08848
#
_entry.id   aa723280b1e68d678f28186a20f08848
#
_cell.length_a   1.000
_cell.length_b   1.000
_cell.length_c   1.000
_cell.angle_alpha   90.00
_cell.angle_beta   90.00
_cell.angle_gamma   90.00
#
_symmetry.space_group_name_H-M   'P 1'
#
loop_
_entity.id
_entity.type
_entity.pdbx_description
1 polymer ?
#
loop_
_entity_poly.entity_id
_entity_poly.type
_entity_poly.pdbx_seq_one_letter_code
_entity_poly.pdbx_strand_id
1 'polypeptide(L)'
;MVTKFGPPACMPRDPENVKKELRCATACGTSLQELYVDRDLMNAKDGMLWDELAKGIKWIRRNADVLDDVHWVGGNPWNKEANEGAVYGWAAWNKNKATLALRNSSDQEKSLTGTLRGILDIPADVKGAITFKDSYDDQRELDGFSGKTVNIDKELTFTLKPFEVLVYEGGKVK
;
A
#
# COMPACT_ATOMS: atom_id res chain seq x y z
N MET A 1 -10.33 -8.85 5.39
CA MET A 1 -9.89 -7.78 6.31
C MET A 1 -11.08 -6.92 6.67
N VAL A 2 -11.43 -6.83 7.93
CA VAL A 2 -12.49 -5.93 8.37
C VAL A 2 -11.85 -4.56 8.52
N THR A 3 -12.16 -3.64 7.64
CA THR A 3 -11.86 -2.24 7.87
C THR A 3 -12.83 -1.73 8.91
N LYS A 4 -12.57 -2.07 10.16
CA LYS A 4 -13.33 -1.53 11.26
C LYS A 4 -12.90 -0.07 11.42
N PHE A 5 -13.71 0.84 10.94
CA PHE A 5 -13.65 2.21 11.45
C PHE A 5 -13.81 2.07 12.96
N GLY A 6 -12.72 2.22 13.70
CA GLY A 6 -12.65 1.89 15.13
C GLY A 6 -13.80 2.47 15.95
N PRO A 7 -13.99 2.01 17.17
CA PRO A 7 -15.03 2.54 18.06
C PRO A 7 -14.87 4.06 18.16
N PRO A 8 -15.97 4.81 18.30
CA PRO A 8 -15.98 6.29 18.27
C PRO A 8 -15.02 6.98 19.24
N ALA A 9 -14.50 6.24 20.21
CA ALA A 9 -13.59 6.76 21.23
C ALA A 9 -12.09 6.68 20.85
N CYS A 10 -11.70 6.02 19.75
CA CYS A 10 -10.28 5.69 19.52
C CYS A 10 -9.61 6.44 18.38
N MET A 11 -10.38 7.06 17.47
CA MET A 11 -9.83 7.90 16.40
C MET A 11 -10.81 8.99 16.02
N PRO A 12 -10.36 10.23 15.78
CA PRO A 12 -11.19 11.22 15.12
C PRO A 12 -11.67 10.63 13.79
N ARG A 13 -12.96 10.72 13.51
CA ARG A 13 -13.52 10.35 12.20
C ARG A 13 -13.08 11.38 11.16
N ASP A 14 -11.81 11.30 10.79
CA ASP A 14 -11.20 12.20 9.84
C ASP A 14 -11.21 11.54 8.44
N PRO A 15 -11.86 12.15 7.45
CA PRO A 15 -11.90 11.63 6.09
C PRO A 15 -10.52 11.35 5.49
N GLU A 16 -9.49 12.14 5.82
CA GLU A 16 -8.13 11.92 5.31
C GLU A 16 -7.50 10.64 5.87
N ASN A 17 -7.76 10.31 7.12
CA ASN A 17 -7.30 9.05 7.69
C ASN A 17 -8.04 7.85 7.08
N VAL A 18 -9.36 7.97 6.90
CA VAL A 18 -10.15 6.92 6.24
C VAL A 18 -9.71 6.70 4.81
N LYS A 19 -9.38 7.74 4.06
CA LYS A 19 -8.79 7.65 2.73
C LYS A 19 -7.52 6.79 2.71
N LYS A 20 -6.61 6.99 3.66
CA LYS A 20 -5.39 6.18 3.80
C LYS A 20 -5.71 4.72 4.14
N GLU A 21 -6.69 4.49 5.02
CA GLU A 21 -7.16 3.13 5.35
C GLU A 21 -7.73 2.42 4.12
N LEU A 22 -8.55 3.09 3.31
CA LEU A 22 -9.09 2.53 2.07
C LEU A 22 -7.98 2.13 1.10
N ARG A 23 -6.94 2.97 0.90
CA ARG A 23 -5.80 2.66 0.05
C ARG A 23 -5.03 1.44 0.53
N CYS A 24 -4.79 1.34 1.82
CA CYS A 24 -4.12 0.18 2.41
C CYS A 24 -4.97 -1.09 2.29
N ALA A 25 -6.27 -1.00 2.58
CA ALA A 25 -7.18 -2.13 2.54
C ALA A 25 -7.35 -2.69 1.12
N THR A 26 -7.45 -1.84 0.10
CA THR A 26 -7.59 -2.28 -1.30
C THR A 26 -6.36 -3.01 -1.82
N ALA A 27 -5.20 -2.81 -1.22
CA ALA A 27 -3.95 -3.44 -1.64
C ALA A 27 -3.70 -4.82 -1.02
N CYS A 28 -4.55 -5.29 -0.09
CA CYS A 28 -4.34 -6.56 0.61
C CYS A 28 -4.86 -7.80 -0.11
N GLY A 29 -5.26 -7.67 -1.38
CA GLY A 29 -5.66 -8.80 -2.22
C GLY A 29 -7.09 -8.74 -2.75
N THR A 30 -7.49 -9.82 -3.44
CA THR A 30 -8.82 -9.98 -4.06
C THR A 30 -9.85 -10.67 -3.17
N SER A 31 -9.49 -11.00 -1.94
CA SER A 31 -10.38 -11.68 -0.98
C SER A 31 -11.58 -10.81 -0.59
N LEU A 32 -12.56 -11.42 0.06
CA LEU A 32 -13.75 -10.73 0.56
C LEU A 32 -13.34 -9.56 1.47
N GLN A 33 -13.83 -8.38 1.13
CA GLN A 33 -13.67 -7.17 1.92
C GLN A 33 -15.04 -6.71 2.42
N GLU A 34 -15.19 -6.63 3.74
CA GLU A 34 -16.37 -6.07 4.36
C GLU A 34 -16.15 -4.57 4.61
N LEU A 35 -17.06 -3.74 4.11
CA LEU A 35 -17.06 -2.30 4.31
C LEU A 35 -18.15 -1.91 5.31
N TYR A 36 -17.74 -1.43 6.46
CA TYR A 36 -18.61 -0.79 7.42
C TYR A 36 -18.52 0.71 7.21
N VAL A 37 -19.50 1.28 6.51
CA VAL A 37 -19.51 2.70 6.15
C VAL A 37 -20.38 3.52 7.08
N ASP A 38 -19.86 4.67 7.49
CA ASP A 38 -20.63 5.73 8.13
C ASP A 38 -21.07 6.71 7.04
N ARG A 39 -22.39 6.90 6.87
CA ARG A 39 -22.95 7.71 5.79
C ARG A 39 -22.49 9.17 5.85
N ASP A 40 -22.44 9.74 7.05
CA ASP A 40 -22.07 11.15 7.22
C ASP A 40 -20.59 11.35 6.90
N LEU A 41 -19.75 10.40 7.32
CA LEU A 41 -18.33 10.41 7.00
C LEU A 41 -18.08 10.23 5.49
N MET A 42 -18.80 9.33 4.83
CA MET A 42 -18.66 9.11 3.38
C MET A 42 -19.09 10.32 2.56
N ASN A 43 -20.07 11.08 3.04
CA ASN A 43 -20.54 12.29 2.40
C ASN A 43 -19.75 13.56 2.79
N ALA A 44 -18.86 13.47 3.77
CA ALA A 44 -18.00 14.59 4.13
C ALA A 44 -17.09 15.01 2.97
N LYS A 45 -16.68 16.26 2.94
CA LYS A 45 -15.80 16.83 1.90
C LYS A 45 -16.30 16.50 0.48
N ASP A 46 -17.56 16.80 0.21
CA ASP A 46 -18.21 16.59 -1.10
C ASP A 46 -18.14 15.15 -1.63
N GLY A 47 -18.13 14.19 -0.72
CA GLY A 47 -18.14 12.77 -1.09
C GLY A 47 -16.76 12.20 -1.47
N MET A 48 -15.70 12.84 -1.06
CA MET A 48 -14.31 12.43 -1.36
C MET A 48 -14.07 10.93 -1.11
N LEU A 49 -14.65 10.35 -0.06
CA LEU A 49 -14.43 8.93 0.26
C LEU A 49 -15.15 7.98 -0.69
N TRP A 50 -16.29 8.39 -1.30
CA TRP A 50 -16.93 7.61 -2.37
C TRP A 50 -16.04 7.54 -3.60
N ASP A 51 -15.40 8.64 -3.97
CA ASP A 51 -14.46 8.68 -5.09
C ASP A 51 -13.22 7.84 -4.81
N GLU A 52 -12.71 7.91 -3.59
CA GLU A 52 -11.56 7.12 -3.18
C GLU A 52 -11.86 5.62 -3.19
N LEU A 53 -13.02 5.22 -2.68
CA LEU A 53 -13.48 3.83 -2.73
C LEU A 53 -13.63 3.36 -4.18
N ALA A 54 -14.22 4.17 -5.05
CA ALA A 54 -14.35 3.86 -6.47
C ALA A 54 -12.99 3.71 -7.17
N LYS A 55 -12.00 4.55 -6.84
CA LYS A 55 -10.61 4.43 -7.32
C LYS A 55 -9.99 3.11 -6.86
N GLY A 56 -10.13 2.78 -5.57
CA GLY A 56 -9.62 1.53 -5.00
C GLY A 56 -10.22 0.29 -5.67
N ILE A 57 -11.53 0.24 -5.89
CA ILE A 57 -12.20 -0.87 -6.57
C ILE A 57 -11.72 -0.99 -8.03
N LYS A 58 -11.55 0.11 -8.74
CA LYS A 58 -11.00 0.10 -10.10
C LYS A 58 -9.55 -0.40 -10.09
N TRP A 59 -8.77 0.00 -9.07
CA TRP A 59 -7.39 -0.45 -8.90
C TRP A 59 -7.32 -1.98 -8.67
N ILE A 60 -8.13 -2.54 -7.76
CA ILE A 60 -8.23 -3.99 -7.54
C ILE A 60 -8.57 -4.72 -8.85
N ARG A 61 -9.58 -4.26 -9.57
CA ARG A 61 -10.04 -4.93 -10.81
C ARG A 61 -8.97 -4.96 -11.89
N ARG A 62 -8.20 -3.88 -12.07
CA ARG A 62 -7.13 -3.87 -13.10
C ARG A 62 -5.87 -4.64 -12.68
N ASN A 63 -5.72 -4.94 -11.38
CA ASN A 63 -4.60 -5.67 -10.82
C ASN A 63 -4.98 -7.06 -10.28
N ALA A 64 -6.20 -7.53 -10.52
CA ALA A 64 -6.70 -8.78 -9.96
C ALA A 64 -5.79 -9.98 -10.30
N ASP A 65 -5.21 -9.99 -11.50
CA ASP A 65 -4.32 -11.04 -11.99
C ASP A 65 -2.98 -11.14 -11.23
N VAL A 66 -2.58 -10.13 -10.49
CA VAL A 66 -1.37 -10.15 -9.66
C VAL A 66 -1.69 -10.20 -8.17
N LEU A 67 -2.87 -9.74 -7.77
CA LEU A 67 -3.30 -9.68 -6.37
C LEU A 67 -3.71 -11.04 -5.79
N ASP A 68 -3.79 -12.10 -6.61
CA ASP A 68 -4.08 -13.46 -6.14
C ASP A 68 -2.98 -14.01 -5.25
N ASP A 69 -1.75 -13.53 -5.42
CA ASP A 69 -0.57 -13.96 -4.65
C ASP A 69 0.02 -12.79 -3.83
N VAL A 70 -0.84 -12.04 -3.17
CA VAL A 70 -0.42 -10.95 -2.30
C VAL A 70 0.13 -11.48 -0.98
N HIS A 71 1.24 -10.91 -0.51
CA HIS A 71 1.87 -11.27 0.75
C HIS A 71 2.24 -10.03 1.58
N TRP A 72 2.45 -10.27 2.87
CA TRP A 72 2.90 -9.25 3.81
C TRP A 72 4.36 -8.89 3.59
N VAL A 73 4.68 -7.59 3.68
CA VAL A 73 6.07 -7.10 3.66
C VAL A 73 6.35 -6.16 4.81
N GLY A 74 7.61 -6.07 5.18
CA GLY A 74 8.08 -5.17 6.24
C GLY A 74 7.95 -5.75 7.65
N GLY A 75 7.90 -4.86 8.63
CA GLY A 75 7.87 -5.23 10.03
C GLY A 75 6.48 -5.53 10.57
N ASN A 76 6.43 -5.97 11.83
CA ASN A 76 5.19 -6.14 12.58
C ASN A 76 4.97 -4.89 13.46
N PRO A 77 4.07 -3.96 13.07
CA PRO A 77 3.85 -2.72 13.81
C PRO A 77 3.18 -2.91 15.19
N TRP A 78 2.64 -4.11 15.44
CA TRP A 78 2.01 -4.45 16.72
C TRP A 78 2.97 -5.07 17.73
N ASN A 79 4.19 -5.37 17.32
CA ASN A 79 5.22 -5.87 18.25
C ASN A 79 5.89 -4.69 18.97
N LYS A 80 5.42 -4.41 20.19
CA LYS A 80 5.90 -3.29 21.00
C LYS A 80 7.38 -3.34 21.36
N GLU A 81 7.94 -4.55 21.47
CA GLU A 81 9.32 -4.70 21.95
C GLU A 81 10.37 -4.49 20.83
N ALA A 82 10.09 -4.91 19.62
CA ALA A 82 11.06 -4.92 18.56
C ALA A 82 10.75 -3.98 17.38
N ASN A 83 9.48 -3.72 17.06
CA ASN A 83 9.09 -3.07 15.80
C ASN A 83 7.88 -2.13 15.93
N GLU A 84 7.68 -1.51 17.08
CA GLU A 84 6.55 -0.59 17.27
C GLU A 84 6.55 0.49 16.17
N GLY A 85 5.45 0.54 15.41
CA GLY A 85 5.31 1.46 14.30
C GLY A 85 6.18 1.17 13.09
N ALA A 86 6.72 -0.05 12.93
CA ALA A 86 7.48 -0.42 11.75
C ALA A 86 6.66 -0.24 10.47
N VAL A 87 7.33 0.16 9.38
CA VAL A 87 6.73 0.19 8.05
C VAL A 87 6.36 -1.23 7.63
N TYR A 88 5.14 -1.40 7.18
CA TYR A 88 4.63 -2.66 6.66
C TYR A 88 3.78 -2.43 5.42
N GLY A 89 3.35 -3.50 4.79
CA GLY A 89 2.43 -3.39 3.67
C GLY A 89 2.16 -4.70 2.97
N TRP A 90 1.81 -4.58 1.71
CA TRP A 90 1.38 -5.67 0.86
C TRP A 90 2.12 -5.59 -0.46
N ALA A 91 2.62 -6.71 -0.93
CA ALA A 91 3.28 -6.82 -2.21
C ALA A 91 2.75 -8.03 -2.97
N ALA A 92 2.75 -7.92 -4.28
CA ALA A 92 2.44 -9.02 -5.17
C ALA A 92 3.23 -8.87 -6.46
N TRP A 93 3.58 -10.02 -7.07
CA TRP A 93 4.32 -10.07 -8.32
C TRP A 93 3.90 -11.26 -9.17
N ASN A 94 3.81 -11.01 -10.45
CA ASN A 94 3.80 -12.06 -11.47
C ASN A 94 4.69 -11.66 -12.66
N LYS A 95 4.78 -12.50 -13.69
CA LYS A 95 5.64 -12.22 -14.86
C LYS A 95 5.30 -10.93 -15.62
N ASN A 96 4.13 -10.36 -15.41
CA ASN A 96 3.62 -9.22 -16.18
C ASN A 96 3.47 -7.94 -15.36
N LYS A 97 3.27 -8.06 -14.04
CA LYS A 97 2.93 -6.97 -13.15
C LYS A 97 3.54 -7.12 -11.76
N ALA A 98 3.60 -6.01 -11.06
CA ALA A 98 3.86 -5.96 -9.63
C ALA A 98 2.94 -4.93 -8.96
N THR A 99 2.63 -5.14 -7.70
CA THR A 99 2.00 -4.14 -6.84
C THR A 99 2.77 -4.03 -5.54
N LEU A 100 2.85 -2.84 -4.99
CA LEU A 100 3.47 -2.57 -3.70
C LEU A 100 2.67 -1.49 -2.99
N ALA A 101 2.19 -1.80 -1.79
CA ALA A 101 1.60 -0.82 -0.90
C ALA A 101 2.37 -0.82 0.41
N LEU A 102 2.77 0.35 0.86
CA LEU A 102 3.52 0.54 2.10
C LEU A 102 2.77 1.49 3.02
N ARG A 103 2.80 1.19 4.31
CA ARG A 103 2.17 1.97 5.36
C ARG A 103 3.11 2.21 6.53
N ASN A 104 3.18 3.44 6.98
CA ASN A 104 3.70 3.81 8.27
C ASN A 104 2.53 4.06 9.23
N SER A 105 2.39 3.24 10.27
CA SER A 105 1.34 3.40 11.30
C SER A 105 1.77 4.23 12.50
N SER A 106 3.02 4.73 12.49
CA SER A 106 3.61 5.53 13.56
C SER A 106 3.39 7.02 13.33
N ASP A 107 3.42 7.79 14.40
CA ASP A 107 3.49 9.26 14.41
C ASP A 107 4.90 9.81 14.14
N GLN A 108 5.87 8.91 13.92
CA GLN A 108 7.25 9.23 13.55
C GLN A 108 7.52 8.80 12.11
N GLU A 109 8.49 9.45 11.46
CA GLU A 109 9.04 8.97 10.20
C GLU A 109 9.71 7.61 10.40
N LYS A 110 9.44 6.66 9.52
CA LYS A 110 9.96 5.29 9.56
C LYS A 110 10.38 4.84 8.17
N SER A 111 11.32 3.90 8.13
CA SER A 111 11.84 3.37 6.87
C SER A 111 11.75 1.86 6.81
N LEU A 112 11.59 1.35 5.59
CA LEU A 112 11.76 -0.04 5.21
C LEU A 112 12.92 -0.13 4.21
N THR A 113 13.91 -0.97 4.49
CA THR A 113 15.04 -1.22 3.58
C THR A 113 15.00 -2.66 3.07
N GLY A 114 15.21 -2.84 1.78
CA GLY A 114 15.27 -4.15 1.15
C GLY A 114 15.43 -4.06 -0.37
N THR A 115 15.60 -5.21 -1.01
CA THR A 115 15.59 -5.30 -2.48
C THR A 115 14.17 -5.55 -2.98
N LEU A 116 13.86 -5.14 -4.22
CA LEU A 116 12.57 -5.50 -4.84
C LEU A 116 12.37 -7.00 -4.94
N ARG A 117 13.46 -7.75 -5.16
CA ARG A 117 13.41 -9.22 -5.14
C ARG A 117 12.84 -9.76 -3.82
N GLY A 118 13.37 -9.30 -2.69
CA GLY A 118 12.90 -9.75 -1.37
C GLY A 118 11.52 -9.22 -1.00
N ILE A 119 11.21 -7.97 -1.41
CA ILE A 119 9.92 -7.33 -1.10
C ILE A 119 8.77 -7.96 -1.91
N LEU A 120 9.02 -8.34 -3.17
CA LEU A 120 8.02 -8.87 -4.11
C LEU A 120 8.08 -10.41 -4.22
N ASP A 121 8.94 -11.07 -3.45
CA ASP A 121 9.19 -12.52 -3.49
C ASP A 121 9.51 -13.04 -4.90
N ILE A 122 10.33 -12.29 -5.65
CA ILE A 122 10.70 -12.62 -7.03
C ILE A 122 11.69 -13.78 -7.05
N PRO A 123 11.44 -14.86 -7.82
CA PRO A 123 12.35 -16.01 -7.92
C PRO A 123 13.77 -15.63 -8.30
N ALA A 124 14.75 -16.40 -7.80
CA ALA A 124 16.18 -16.10 -7.95
C ALA A 124 16.69 -16.15 -9.41
N ASP A 125 16.03 -16.89 -10.27
CA ASP A 125 16.36 -17.03 -11.69
C ASP A 125 15.88 -15.83 -12.53
N VAL A 126 14.94 -15.04 -12.04
CA VAL A 126 14.46 -13.82 -12.73
C VAL A 126 15.51 -12.73 -12.59
N LYS A 127 15.87 -12.06 -13.68
CA LYS A 127 16.80 -10.94 -13.72
C LYS A 127 16.13 -9.74 -14.38
N GLY A 128 16.52 -8.53 -13.99
CA GLY A 128 16.07 -7.31 -14.68
C GLY A 128 15.67 -6.18 -13.74
N ALA A 129 14.76 -5.33 -14.23
CA ALA A 129 14.29 -4.15 -13.54
C ALA A 129 12.78 -3.97 -13.74
N ILE A 130 12.13 -3.28 -12.82
CA ILE A 130 10.70 -2.93 -12.89
C ILE A 130 10.57 -1.41 -12.89
N THR A 131 9.66 -0.89 -13.73
CA THR A 131 9.26 0.51 -13.67
C THR A 131 7.98 0.61 -12.86
N PHE A 132 8.05 1.36 -11.75
CA PHE A 132 6.90 1.63 -10.91
C PHE A 132 6.30 2.99 -11.20
N LYS A 133 4.99 3.09 -11.07
CA LYS A 133 4.21 4.34 -11.09
C LYS A 133 3.37 4.45 -9.83
N ASP A 134 3.10 5.67 -9.44
CA ASP A 134 2.17 5.97 -8.36
C ASP A 134 0.76 5.54 -8.76
N SER A 135 0.02 4.92 -7.84
CA SER A 135 -1.34 4.45 -8.10
C SER A 135 -2.39 5.54 -7.88
N TYR A 136 -2.03 6.60 -7.16
CA TYR A 136 -2.89 7.74 -6.84
C TYR A 136 -2.19 9.06 -7.14
N ASP A 137 -2.86 9.94 -7.89
CA ASP A 137 -2.30 11.20 -8.38
C ASP A 137 -1.93 12.18 -7.26
N ASP A 138 -2.56 12.05 -6.08
CA ASP A 138 -2.36 12.90 -4.93
C ASP A 138 -1.41 12.30 -3.87
N GLN A 139 -0.81 11.14 -4.15
CA GLN A 139 0.24 10.62 -3.27
C GLN A 139 1.57 11.32 -3.55
N ARG A 140 2.39 11.41 -2.51
CA ARG A 140 3.73 11.95 -2.64
C ARG A 140 4.60 11.04 -3.51
N GLU A 141 5.31 11.63 -4.45
CA GLU A 141 6.37 10.92 -5.17
C GLU A 141 7.50 10.53 -4.20
N LEU A 142 7.95 9.29 -4.32
CA LEU A 142 9.12 8.80 -3.59
C LEU A 142 10.35 8.92 -4.49
N ASP A 143 11.32 9.72 -4.06
CA ASP A 143 12.54 9.95 -4.81
C ASP A 143 13.28 8.64 -5.12
N GLY A 144 13.76 8.51 -6.34
CA GLY A 144 14.44 7.31 -6.83
C GLY A 144 13.52 6.10 -7.08
N PHE A 145 12.18 6.22 -6.88
CA PHE A 145 11.24 5.11 -7.06
C PHE A 145 10.03 5.47 -7.95
N SER A 146 9.29 6.55 -7.62
CA SER A 146 8.12 6.99 -8.39
C SER A 146 8.49 7.31 -9.83
N GLY A 147 7.86 6.65 -10.81
CA GLY A 147 8.15 6.79 -12.24
C GLY A 147 9.52 6.28 -12.67
N LYS A 148 10.25 5.57 -11.83
CA LYS A 148 11.61 5.10 -12.12
C LYS A 148 11.65 3.61 -12.44
N THR A 149 12.64 3.24 -13.27
CA THR A 149 13.00 1.84 -13.50
C THR A 149 14.08 1.44 -12.50
N VAL A 150 13.80 0.43 -11.70
CA VAL A 150 14.65 -0.01 -10.60
C VAL A 150 15.05 -1.46 -10.80
N ASN A 151 16.35 -1.75 -10.71
CA ASN A 151 16.85 -3.13 -10.73
C ASN A 151 16.32 -3.89 -9.52
N ILE A 152 15.84 -5.12 -9.73
CA ILE A 152 15.19 -5.92 -8.68
C ILE A 152 16.14 -6.33 -7.55
N ASP A 153 17.43 -6.35 -7.81
CA ASP A 153 18.48 -6.72 -6.85
C ASP A 153 19.11 -5.48 -6.15
N LYS A 154 18.71 -4.27 -6.57
CA LYS A 154 19.19 -3.04 -5.93
C LYS A 154 18.52 -2.87 -4.57
N GLU A 155 19.34 -2.61 -3.53
CA GLU A 155 18.82 -2.21 -2.23
C GLU A 155 18.17 -0.82 -2.29
N LEU A 156 17.00 -0.70 -1.70
CA LEU A 156 16.18 0.50 -1.64
C LEU A 156 15.80 0.79 -0.19
N THR A 157 15.67 2.06 0.13
CA THR A 157 15.11 2.51 1.41
C THR A 157 13.86 3.35 1.13
N PHE A 158 12.73 2.86 1.62
CA PHE A 158 11.44 3.52 1.53
C PHE A 158 11.17 4.27 2.83
N THR A 159 11.36 5.58 2.83
CA THR A 159 11.11 6.43 3.99
C THR A 159 9.72 7.04 3.92
N LEU A 160 8.85 6.70 4.85
CA LEU A 160 7.48 7.14 4.94
C LEU A 160 7.29 8.16 6.07
N LYS A 161 6.58 9.23 5.77
CA LYS A 161 6.15 10.22 6.76
C LYS A 161 5.19 9.60 7.79
N PRO A 162 4.93 10.26 8.93
CA PRO A 162 3.92 9.81 9.88
C PRO A 162 2.58 9.50 9.22
N PHE A 163 2.02 8.32 9.54
CA PHE A 163 0.72 7.85 9.04
C PHE A 163 0.56 7.85 7.50
N GLU A 164 1.66 7.77 6.75
CA GLU A 164 1.64 7.76 5.29
C GLU A 164 1.31 6.38 4.74
N VAL A 165 0.56 6.37 3.64
CA VAL A 165 0.30 5.19 2.81
C VAL A 165 0.69 5.54 1.38
N LEU A 166 1.54 4.72 0.77
CA LEU A 166 1.99 4.84 -0.62
C LEU A 166 1.66 3.55 -1.36
N VAL A 167 1.06 3.67 -2.54
CA VAL A 167 0.64 2.52 -3.36
C VAL A 167 1.19 2.65 -4.78
N TYR A 168 1.77 1.58 -5.28
CA TYR A 168 2.47 1.55 -6.56
C TYR A 168 1.99 0.41 -7.45
N GLU A 169 2.05 0.63 -8.75
CA GLU A 169 1.91 -0.39 -9.78
C GLU A 169 3.21 -0.51 -10.58
N GLY A 170 3.73 -1.72 -10.66
CA GLY A 170 4.89 -2.07 -11.45
C GLY A 170 4.50 -2.80 -12.74
N GLY A 171 5.23 -2.53 -13.80
CA GLY A 171 5.12 -3.29 -15.04
C GLY A 171 5.88 -4.62 -15.01
N LYS A 172 6.00 -5.24 -16.18
CA LYS A 172 6.81 -6.45 -16.37
C LYS A 172 8.28 -6.19 -16.05
N VAL A 173 8.96 -7.19 -15.48
CA VAL A 173 10.42 -7.20 -15.37
C VAL A 173 11.02 -7.19 -16.79
N LYS A 174 11.92 -6.27 -17.05
CA LYS A 174 12.64 -6.08 -18.32
C LYS A 174 14.14 -6.32 -18.15
#